data_78d239426cf759ff2ed3a28794c619ae
#
_entry.id   78d239426cf759ff2ed3a28794c619ae
#
_cell.length_a   1.000
_cell.length_b   1.000
_cell.length_c   1.000
_cell.angle_alpha   90.00
_cell.angle_beta   90.00
_cell.angle_gamma   90.00
#
_symmetry.space_group_name_H-M   'P 1'
#
loop_
_entity.id
_entity.type
_entity.pdbx_description
1 polymer ?
#
loop_
_entity_poly.entity_id
_entity_poly.type
_entity_poly.pdbx_seq_one_letter_code
_entity_poly.pdbx_strand_id
1 'polypeptide(L)'
;MKDDFIFGLRPVIEAIEAGKTIDKIFLQNALQGPIYAELKTLLSKHKIRPNYVPVEKLNRFTRKNHQGVVAFISDVPFHSIENILPEIFESGKTPFLLILDRLTDVRNFGAICRTAECVGIDAVIIPEKGASPINSDAIKTSAGAIYNIKIC
;
A
#
# COMPACT_ATOMS: atom_id res chain seq x y z
N MET A 1 12.50 -8.91 -11.45
CA MET A 1 11.08 -8.79 -11.06
C MET A 1 10.73 -7.32 -11.07
N LYS A 2 9.75 -6.90 -11.85
CA LYS A 2 9.33 -5.50 -11.87
C LYS A 2 8.43 -5.31 -10.63
N ASP A 3 8.94 -4.61 -9.64
CA ASP A 3 8.06 -3.97 -8.66
C ASP A 3 7.18 -3.01 -9.46
N ASP A 4 5.87 -3.13 -9.37
CA ASP A 4 4.94 -2.22 -10.05
C ASP A 4 4.99 -0.86 -9.36
N PHE A 5 5.96 -0.07 -9.74
CA PHE A 5 6.10 1.30 -9.29
C PHE A 5 6.00 2.28 -10.47
N ILE A 6 5.47 3.43 -10.18
CA ILE A 6 5.44 4.58 -11.07
C ILE A 6 6.35 5.68 -10.50
N PHE A 7 6.85 6.54 -11.37
CA PHE A 7 7.72 7.64 -10.97
C PHE A 7 7.45 8.89 -11.82
N GLY A 8 7.80 10.04 -11.25
CA GLY A 8 7.50 11.35 -11.81
C GLY A 8 6.22 11.95 -11.25
N LEU A 9 6.18 13.27 -11.14
CA LEU A 9 5.08 14.00 -10.51
C LEU A 9 3.74 13.76 -11.22
N ARG A 10 3.68 13.98 -12.54
CA ARG A 10 2.45 13.82 -13.31
C ARG A 10 1.91 12.39 -13.34
N PRO A 11 2.71 11.34 -13.64
CA PRO A 11 2.23 9.97 -13.63
C PRO A 11 1.67 9.53 -12.28
N VAL A 12 2.27 10.00 -11.17
CA VAL A 12 1.77 9.68 -9.82
C VAL A 12 0.44 10.39 -9.54
N ILE A 13 0.30 11.66 -9.92
CA ILE A 13 -0.97 12.39 -9.82
C ILE A 13 -2.07 11.66 -10.60
N GLU A 14 -1.82 11.35 -11.87
CA GLU A 14 -2.78 10.65 -12.74
C GLU A 14 -3.19 9.28 -12.18
N ALA A 15 -2.24 8.53 -11.58
CA ALA A 15 -2.56 7.25 -10.96
C ALA A 15 -3.47 7.39 -9.73
N ILE A 16 -3.25 8.41 -8.89
CA ILE A 16 -4.11 8.70 -7.72
C ILE A 16 -5.50 9.13 -8.19
N GLU A 17 -5.59 10.00 -9.18
CA GLU A 17 -6.86 10.44 -9.75
C GLU A 17 -7.64 9.32 -10.44
N ALA A 18 -6.93 8.37 -11.07
CA ALA A 18 -7.51 7.15 -11.62
C ALA A 18 -7.94 6.12 -10.56
N GLY A 19 -7.80 6.44 -9.27
CA GLY A 19 -8.22 5.57 -8.16
C GLY A 19 -7.30 4.38 -7.90
N LYS A 20 -6.05 4.42 -8.39
CA LYS A 20 -5.09 3.34 -8.09
C LYS A 20 -4.67 3.38 -6.63
N THR A 21 -4.60 2.21 -6.01
CA THR A 21 -4.15 2.07 -4.63
C THR A 21 -2.63 2.27 -4.54
N ILE A 22 -2.21 3.27 -3.78
CA ILE A 22 -0.80 3.53 -3.51
C ILE A 22 -0.40 2.79 -2.22
N ASP A 23 0.47 1.80 -2.35
CA ASP A 23 1.05 1.07 -1.20
C ASP A 23 2.05 1.95 -0.44
N LYS A 24 3.02 2.51 -1.17
CA LYS A 24 4.06 3.39 -0.60
C LYS A 24 4.41 4.49 -1.58
N ILE A 25 4.61 5.70 -1.08
CA ILE A 25 5.12 6.81 -1.88
C ILE A 25 6.36 7.41 -1.21
N PHE A 26 7.39 7.60 -2.00
CA PHE A 26 8.65 8.23 -1.60
C PHE A 26 8.80 9.57 -2.31
N LEU A 27 9.02 10.62 -1.51
CA LEU A 27 9.25 11.98 -1.98
C LEU A 27 10.66 12.41 -1.60
N GLN A 28 11.34 13.09 -2.51
CA GLN A 28 12.61 13.73 -2.22
C GLN A 28 12.44 14.82 -1.15
N ASN A 29 13.39 14.89 -0.22
CA ASN A 29 13.44 15.97 0.76
C ASN A 29 13.52 17.33 0.05
N ALA A 30 12.83 18.33 0.61
CA ALA A 30 12.82 19.71 0.12
C ALA A 30 12.34 19.90 -1.34
N LEU A 31 11.53 18.95 -1.86
CA LEU A 31 10.90 19.10 -3.18
C LEU A 31 9.96 20.30 -3.18
N GLN A 32 10.02 21.13 -4.22
CA GLN A 32 9.23 22.34 -4.39
C GLN A 32 8.68 22.47 -5.80
N GLY A 33 7.69 23.32 -5.97
CA GLY A 33 7.11 23.66 -7.26
C GLY A 33 5.60 23.47 -7.32
N PRO A 34 4.93 24.02 -8.34
CA PRO A 34 3.46 24.00 -8.44
C PRO A 34 2.89 22.59 -8.57
N ILE A 35 3.51 21.72 -9.37
CA ILE A 35 3.05 20.34 -9.55
C ILE A 35 3.23 19.52 -8.25
N TYR A 36 4.30 19.80 -7.48
CA TYR A 36 4.46 19.18 -6.18
C TYR A 36 3.39 19.63 -5.18
N ALA A 37 3.00 20.91 -5.20
CA ALA A 37 1.91 21.42 -4.35
C ALA A 37 0.57 20.73 -4.69
N GLU A 38 0.29 20.52 -5.97
CA GLU A 38 -0.85 19.75 -6.46
C GLU A 38 -0.83 18.31 -5.91
N LEU A 39 0.30 17.61 -6.07
CA LEU A 39 0.48 16.25 -5.53
C LEU A 39 0.25 16.22 -4.02
N LYS A 40 0.83 17.17 -3.26
CA LYS A 40 0.66 17.25 -1.80
C LYS A 40 -0.79 17.40 -1.39
N THR A 41 -1.56 18.20 -2.12
CA THR A 41 -3.01 18.36 -1.88
C THR A 41 -3.76 17.05 -2.10
N LEU A 42 -3.46 16.33 -3.20
CA LEU A 42 -4.06 15.02 -3.51
C LEU A 42 -3.70 13.98 -2.44
N LEU A 43 -2.44 13.90 -2.03
CA LEU A 43 -2.00 12.98 -0.97
C LEU A 43 -2.78 13.23 0.33
N SER A 44 -2.97 14.49 0.72
CA SER A 44 -3.75 14.86 1.89
C SER A 44 -5.22 14.48 1.75
N LYS A 45 -5.83 14.75 0.61
CA LYS A 45 -7.23 14.40 0.29
C LYS A 45 -7.47 12.89 0.40
N HIS A 46 -6.55 12.08 -0.10
CA HIS A 46 -6.64 10.61 -0.09
C HIS A 46 -6.01 9.98 1.15
N LYS A 47 -5.58 10.78 2.15
CA LYS A 47 -4.93 10.32 3.39
C LYS A 47 -3.69 9.45 3.16
N ILE A 48 -2.99 9.66 2.04
CA ILE A 48 -1.75 8.96 1.69
C ILE A 48 -0.58 9.67 2.38
N ARG A 49 0.17 8.96 3.22
CA ARG A 49 1.32 9.52 3.94
C ARG A 49 2.62 9.28 3.15
N PRO A 50 3.30 10.34 2.71
CA PRO A 50 4.55 10.20 1.99
C PRO A 50 5.72 9.91 2.94
N ASN A 51 6.69 9.12 2.44
CA ASN A 51 7.99 8.93 3.06
C ASN A 51 8.99 9.90 2.44
N TYR A 52 9.48 10.86 3.20
CA TYR A 52 10.51 11.80 2.74
C TYR A 52 11.89 11.16 2.83
N VAL A 53 12.62 11.19 1.73
CA VAL A 53 13.91 10.49 1.61
C VAL A 53 14.92 11.31 0.81
N PRO A 54 16.24 11.06 1.00
CA PRO A 54 17.27 11.61 0.12
C PRO A 54 17.12 11.08 -1.31
N VAL A 55 17.58 11.88 -2.29
CA VAL A 55 17.49 11.54 -3.74
C VAL A 55 18.20 10.23 -4.08
N GLU A 56 19.27 9.91 -3.36
CA GLU A 56 20.04 8.68 -3.54
C GLU A 56 19.18 7.43 -3.30
N LYS A 57 18.19 7.52 -2.41
CA LYS A 57 17.26 6.41 -2.17
C LYS A 57 16.32 6.23 -3.35
N LEU A 58 15.83 7.30 -3.95
CA LEU A 58 14.99 7.24 -5.15
C LEU A 58 15.77 6.68 -6.35
N ASN A 59 17.03 7.07 -6.50
CA ASN A 59 17.92 6.57 -7.55
C ASN A 59 18.19 5.05 -7.46
N ARG A 60 17.97 4.43 -6.30
CA ARG A 60 18.05 2.96 -6.16
C ARG A 60 16.85 2.25 -6.78
N PHE A 61 15.68 2.88 -6.81
CA PHE A 61 14.49 2.33 -7.46
C PHE A 61 14.57 2.51 -8.98
N THR A 62 14.97 3.69 -9.45
CA THR A 62 15.10 3.98 -10.87
C THR A 62 16.14 5.07 -11.13
N ARG A 63 16.92 4.89 -12.19
CA ARG A 63 17.85 5.90 -12.70
C ARG A 63 17.21 6.83 -13.74
N LYS A 64 15.95 6.60 -14.11
CA LYS A 64 15.21 7.47 -15.00
C LYS A 64 14.82 8.76 -14.28
N ASN A 65 14.36 9.76 -15.04
CA ASN A 65 13.94 11.05 -14.47
C ASN A 65 12.67 10.89 -13.61
N HIS A 66 12.87 10.61 -12.32
CA HIS A 66 11.79 10.42 -11.36
C HIS A 66 11.25 11.73 -10.76
N GLN A 67 11.84 12.88 -11.07
CA GLN A 67 11.39 14.20 -10.60
C GLN A 67 11.17 14.28 -9.07
N GLY A 68 11.94 13.51 -8.30
CA GLY A 68 11.82 13.46 -6.84
C GLY A 68 10.66 12.63 -6.30
N VAL A 69 9.99 11.81 -7.13
CA VAL A 69 8.83 11.01 -6.73
C VAL A 69 8.91 9.59 -7.27
N VAL A 70 8.69 8.61 -6.39
CA VAL A 70 8.47 7.19 -6.74
C VAL A 70 7.32 6.66 -5.90
N ALA A 71 6.32 6.04 -6.53
CA ALA A 71 5.17 5.45 -5.86
C ALA A 71 5.02 3.98 -6.26
N PHE A 72 4.82 3.12 -5.27
CA PHE A 72 4.49 1.71 -5.44
C PHE A 72 2.98 1.58 -5.46
N ILE A 73 2.48 0.89 -6.48
CA ILE A 73 1.05 0.63 -6.68
C ILE A 73 0.74 -0.78 -6.16
N SER A 74 -0.36 -0.91 -5.46
CA SER A 74 -0.93 -2.21 -5.08
C SER A 74 -2.19 -2.48 -5.90
N ASP A 75 -2.32 -3.71 -6.38
CA ASP A 75 -3.57 -4.19 -6.98
C ASP A 75 -4.61 -4.58 -5.91
N VAL A 76 -4.18 -4.64 -4.65
CA VAL A 76 -5.01 -4.99 -3.50
C VAL A 76 -5.42 -3.71 -2.77
N PRO A 77 -6.71 -3.46 -2.56
CA PRO A 77 -7.16 -2.30 -1.83
C PRO A 77 -6.82 -2.39 -0.33
N PHE A 78 -6.45 -1.26 0.27
CA PHE A 78 -6.35 -1.12 1.72
C PHE A 78 -7.66 -0.59 2.28
N HIS A 79 -8.04 -1.11 3.42
CA HIS A 79 -9.26 -0.72 4.13
C HIS A 79 -8.91 -0.02 5.46
N SER A 80 -9.83 0.82 5.96
CA SER A 80 -9.74 1.35 7.32
C SER A 80 -10.41 0.40 8.28
N ILE A 81 -9.74 0.04 9.37
CA ILE A 81 -10.30 -0.85 10.39
C ILE A 81 -11.53 -0.21 11.06
N GLU A 82 -11.56 1.12 11.18
CA GLU A 82 -12.69 1.86 11.72
C GLU A 82 -13.97 1.69 10.90
N ASN A 83 -13.84 1.42 9.59
CA ASN A 83 -14.98 1.15 8.72
C ASN A 83 -15.36 -0.34 8.74
N ILE A 84 -14.34 -1.22 8.80
CA ILE A 84 -14.55 -2.67 8.75
C ILE A 84 -15.24 -3.21 10.01
N LEU A 85 -14.85 -2.73 11.19
CA LEU A 85 -15.40 -3.23 12.46
C LEU A 85 -16.91 -3.06 12.57
N PRO A 86 -17.51 -1.88 12.30
CA PRO A 86 -18.96 -1.72 12.32
C PRO A 86 -19.67 -2.66 11.35
N GLU A 87 -19.15 -2.83 10.12
CA GLU A 87 -19.75 -3.74 9.13
C GLU A 87 -19.82 -5.19 9.63
N ILE A 88 -18.74 -5.65 10.33
CA ILE A 88 -18.71 -7.02 10.87
C ILE A 88 -19.75 -7.16 11.99
N PHE A 89 -19.82 -6.21 12.93
CA PHE A 89 -20.80 -6.22 14.02
C PHE A 89 -22.24 -6.14 13.51
N GLU A 90 -22.51 -5.28 12.53
CA GLU A 90 -23.83 -5.16 11.90
C GLU A 90 -24.26 -6.45 11.18
N SER A 91 -23.29 -7.25 10.69
CA SER A 91 -23.58 -8.58 10.14
C SER A 91 -23.90 -9.65 11.20
N GLY A 92 -23.90 -9.30 12.48
CA GLY A 92 -24.16 -10.20 13.61
C GLY A 92 -22.98 -11.12 13.97
N LYS A 93 -21.78 -10.83 13.48
CA LYS A 93 -20.56 -11.61 13.75
C LYS A 93 -19.70 -10.97 14.82
N THR A 94 -18.94 -11.79 15.52
CA THR A 94 -17.82 -11.33 16.34
C THR A 94 -16.60 -11.19 15.44
N PRO A 95 -15.91 -10.02 15.38
CA PRO A 95 -14.75 -9.84 14.54
C PRO A 95 -13.62 -10.81 14.87
N PHE A 96 -13.11 -11.49 13.86
CA PHE A 96 -11.93 -12.35 13.95
C PHE A 96 -10.80 -11.70 13.15
N LEU A 97 -9.86 -11.04 13.86
CA LEU A 97 -8.82 -10.20 13.29
C LEU A 97 -7.45 -10.80 13.49
N LEU A 98 -6.57 -10.62 12.51
CA LEU A 98 -5.16 -11.00 12.58
C LEU A 98 -4.29 -9.74 12.50
N ILE A 99 -3.42 -9.53 13.49
CA ILE A 99 -2.47 -8.42 13.50
C ILE A 99 -1.07 -8.97 13.19
N LEU A 100 -0.42 -8.43 12.15
CA LEU A 100 0.93 -8.81 11.74
C LEU A 100 1.89 -7.66 12.03
N ASP A 101 2.58 -7.73 13.17
CA ASP A 101 3.57 -6.71 13.54
C ASP A 101 4.92 -7.01 12.87
N ARG A 102 5.45 -6.03 12.13
CA ARG A 102 6.79 -6.01 11.51
C ARG A 102 7.11 -7.24 10.63
N LEU A 103 6.12 -7.84 10.04
CA LEU A 103 6.33 -8.88 9.04
C LEU A 103 6.78 -8.23 7.73
N THR A 104 8.05 -8.45 7.35
CA THR A 104 8.68 -7.84 6.15
C THR A 104 8.83 -8.80 4.98
N ASP A 105 8.76 -10.10 5.22
CA ASP A 105 8.87 -11.12 4.17
C ASP A 105 7.58 -11.25 3.38
N VAL A 106 7.68 -10.98 2.07
CA VAL A 106 6.54 -10.97 1.13
C VAL A 106 5.88 -12.34 0.98
N ARG A 107 6.69 -13.41 0.96
CA ARG A 107 6.17 -14.76 0.77
C ARG A 107 5.47 -15.26 2.02
N ASN A 108 6.03 -14.96 3.19
CA ASN A 108 5.39 -15.26 4.47
C ASN A 108 4.06 -14.51 4.61
N PHE A 109 4.03 -13.22 4.21
CA PHE A 109 2.79 -12.45 4.20
C PHE A 109 1.72 -13.11 3.33
N GLY A 110 2.05 -13.48 2.09
CA GLY A 110 1.12 -14.18 1.20
C GLY A 110 0.65 -15.52 1.75
N ALA A 111 1.55 -16.33 2.31
CA ALA A 111 1.20 -17.62 2.93
C ALA A 111 0.26 -17.46 4.13
N ILE A 112 0.50 -16.43 4.97
CA ILE A 112 -0.36 -16.11 6.10
C ILE A 112 -1.75 -15.66 5.63
N CYS A 113 -1.84 -14.79 4.61
CA CYS A 113 -3.11 -14.38 4.04
C CYS A 113 -3.92 -15.57 3.50
N ARG A 114 -3.26 -16.55 2.86
CA ARG A 114 -3.91 -17.78 2.41
C ARG A 114 -4.51 -18.58 3.58
N THR A 115 -3.74 -18.76 4.65
CA THR A 115 -4.24 -19.43 5.84
C THR A 115 -5.35 -18.64 6.51
N ALA A 116 -5.21 -17.33 6.62
CA ALA A 116 -6.20 -16.43 7.21
C ALA A 116 -7.55 -16.52 6.51
N GLU A 117 -7.57 -16.54 5.17
CA GLU A 117 -8.80 -16.75 4.39
C GLU A 117 -9.44 -18.12 4.71
N CYS A 118 -8.64 -19.18 4.73
CA CYS A 118 -9.14 -20.53 4.99
C CYS A 118 -9.77 -20.69 6.38
N VAL A 119 -9.26 -19.99 7.39
CA VAL A 119 -9.79 -20.06 8.77
C VAL A 119 -10.87 -19.01 9.06
N GLY A 120 -11.23 -18.19 8.08
CA GLY A 120 -12.30 -17.21 8.19
C GLY A 120 -11.93 -15.94 8.96
N ILE A 121 -10.67 -15.49 8.87
CA ILE A 121 -10.28 -14.18 9.40
C ILE A 121 -10.96 -13.08 8.58
N ASP A 122 -11.60 -12.13 9.26
CA ASP A 122 -12.34 -11.04 8.64
C ASP A 122 -11.42 -9.94 8.08
N ALA A 123 -10.31 -9.66 8.78
CA ALA A 123 -9.33 -8.69 8.33
C ALA A 123 -7.92 -8.98 8.86
N VAL A 124 -6.92 -8.67 8.03
CA VAL A 124 -5.49 -8.68 8.39
C VAL A 124 -5.03 -7.25 8.58
N ILE A 125 -4.51 -6.93 9.76
CA ILE A 125 -4.03 -5.60 10.13
C ILE A 125 -2.52 -5.59 10.05
N ILE A 126 -1.96 -4.61 9.34
CA ILE A 126 -0.52 -4.43 9.17
C ILE A 126 -0.10 -3.02 9.59
N PRO A 127 1.13 -2.81 10.07
CA PRO A 127 1.60 -1.49 10.43
C PRO A 127 1.81 -0.63 9.16
N GLU A 128 1.52 0.65 9.26
CA GLU A 128 1.71 1.63 8.20
C GLU A 128 3.18 1.72 7.73
N LYS A 129 4.13 1.41 8.64
CA LYS A 129 5.57 1.38 8.37
C LYS A 129 6.17 0.06 8.81
N GLY A 130 7.08 -0.48 7.99
CA GLY A 130 7.78 -1.73 8.32
C GLY A 130 7.00 -3.00 7.98
N ALA A 131 5.86 -2.88 7.31
CA ALA A 131 5.16 -4.02 6.75
C ALA A 131 5.78 -4.49 5.42
N SER A 132 5.51 -5.74 5.06
CA SER A 132 5.81 -6.30 3.74
C SER A 132 5.06 -5.52 2.65
N PRO A 133 5.69 -5.24 1.50
CA PRO A 133 4.96 -4.71 0.35
C PRO A 133 3.97 -5.74 -0.18
N ILE A 134 2.79 -5.27 -0.60
CA ILE A 134 1.79 -6.11 -1.27
C ILE A 134 2.04 -6.03 -2.77
N ASN A 135 2.81 -6.96 -3.27
CA ASN A 135 3.22 -7.03 -4.67
C ASN A 135 2.80 -8.36 -5.32
N SER A 136 3.18 -8.57 -6.58
CA SER A 136 2.87 -9.78 -7.34
C SER A 136 3.34 -11.09 -6.66
N ASP A 137 4.41 -11.06 -5.84
CA ASP A 137 4.88 -12.23 -5.12
C ASP A 137 3.96 -12.57 -3.93
N ALA A 138 3.44 -11.54 -3.20
CA ALA A 138 2.43 -11.74 -2.17
C ALA A 138 1.14 -12.33 -2.76
N ILE A 139 0.70 -11.81 -3.91
CA ILE A 139 -0.49 -12.30 -4.62
C ILE A 139 -0.31 -13.77 -5.02
N LYS A 140 0.84 -14.12 -5.60
CA LYS A 140 1.13 -15.52 -6.00
C LYS A 140 1.19 -16.46 -4.81
N THR A 141 1.89 -16.09 -3.75
CA THR A 141 2.06 -16.95 -2.57
C THR A 141 0.77 -17.12 -1.77
N SER A 142 -0.12 -16.11 -1.81
CA SER A 142 -1.46 -16.24 -1.26
C SER A 142 -2.41 -17.08 -2.10
N ALA A 143 -2.01 -17.50 -3.31
CA ALA A 143 -2.87 -18.15 -4.30
C ALA A 143 -4.18 -17.34 -4.58
N GLY A 144 -4.10 -16.01 -4.54
CA GLY A 144 -5.23 -15.11 -4.76
C GLY A 144 -6.06 -14.79 -3.50
N ALA A 145 -5.84 -15.46 -2.37
CA ALA A 145 -6.56 -15.21 -1.11
C ALA A 145 -6.52 -13.76 -0.65
N ILE A 146 -5.42 -13.06 -0.98
CA ILE A 146 -5.22 -11.65 -0.64
C ILE A 146 -6.28 -10.71 -1.24
N TYR A 147 -6.97 -11.12 -2.31
CA TYR A 147 -8.08 -10.34 -2.89
C TYR A 147 -9.41 -10.52 -2.14
N ASN A 148 -9.53 -11.61 -1.38
CA ASN A 148 -10.76 -11.97 -0.69
C ASN A 148 -10.74 -11.52 0.78
N ILE A 149 -9.56 -11.29 1.35
CA ILE A 149 -9.39 -10.86 2.73
C ILE A 149 -9.18 -9.33 2.79
N LYS A 150 -9.78 -8.67 3.75
CA LYS A 150 -9.61 -7.22 3.95
C LYS A 150 -8.24 -6.94 4.58
N ILE A 151 -7.41 -6.12 3.94
CA ILE A 151 -6.12 -5.68 4.48
C ILE A 151 -6.30 -4.25 5.03
N CYS A 152 -5.95 -4.06 6.31
CA CYS A 152 -6.08 -2.79 7.04
C CYS A 152 -4.72 -2.29 7.54
#